data_857387ba2aa616c885cb4544db4ebd78
#
_entry.id   857387ba2aa616c885cb4544db4ebd78
#
_cell.length_a   1.000
_cell.length_b   1.000
_cell.length_c   1.000
_cell.angle_alpha   90.00
_cell.angle_beta   90.00
_cell.angle_gamma   90.00
#
_symmetry.space_group_name_H-M   'P 1'
#
loop_
_entity.id
_entity.type
_entity.pdbx_description
1 polymer ?
#
loop_
_entity_poly.entity_id
_entity_poly.type
_entity_poly.pdbx_seq_one_letter_code
_entity_poly.pdbx_strand_id
1 'polypeptide(L)'
;MRAIIASLLCLAAIGVADAQERARATFAGGCFWCMEPPFDKLDGVVSTTSGYTGGRTADPTYEQVSAGRTGHAEVVEVLYDPRKVTYSQLLDVFWRNIDPLTANAQFCDVGSQYRAAIFVHDETQRRLAEESKTAVARRLQRPVVTEVVTASKFWPAEDYHQDYYKKNPIRYNLYRAGCGRDQRLEAIWGPASKDRAGAR
;
A
#
# COMPACT_ATOMS: atom_id res chain seq x y z
N MET A 1 64.16 -21.21 -36.99
CA MET A 1 63.29 -21.50 -35.85
C MET A 1 62.37 -20.27 -35.61
N ARG A 2 61.06 -20.36 -36.01
CA ARG A 2 60.10 -19.30 -35.82
C ARG A 2 59.15 -19.71 -34.64
N ALA A 3 59.22 -18.96 -33.57
CA ALA A 3 58.34 -19.15 -32.41
C ALA A 3 56.98 -18.49 -32.68
N ILE A 4 55.90 -19.27 -32.64
CA ILE A 4 54.51 -18.80 -32.71
C ILE A 4 54.08 -18.53 -31.30
N ILE A 5 53.83 -17.24 -31.00
CA ILE A 5 53.22 -16.81 -29.73
C ILE A 5 51.71 -16.86 -29.89
N ALA A 6 51.06 -17.83 -29.25
CA ALA A 6 49.59 -17.92 -29.18
C ALA A 6 49.08 -17.00 -28.06
N SER A 7 48.47 -15.89 -28.43
CA SER A 7 47.79 -15.02 -27.46
C SER A 7 46.42 -15.62 -27.09
N LEU A 8 46.27 -16.01 -25.84
CA LEU A 8 45.01 -16.44 -25.24
C LEU A 8 44.18 -15.20 -24.88
N LEU A 9 43.13 -14.93 -25.63
CA LEU A 9 42.14 -13.90 -25.29
C LEU A 9 41.20 -14.49 -24.24
N CYS A 10 41.38 -14.10 -22.96
CA CYS A 10 40.36 -14.35 -21.91
C CYS A 10 39.20 -13.41 -22.13
N LEU A 11 38.07 -13.89 -22.65
CA LEU A 11 36.79 -13.20 -22.58
C LEU A 11 36.28 -13.24 -21.12
N ALA A 12 36.40 -12.11 -20.41
CA ALA A 12 35.72 -11.93 -19.14
C ALA A 12 34.21 -11.74 -19.43
N ALA A 13 33.41 -12.74 -19.12
CA ALA A 13 31.97 -12.61 -19.10
C ALA A 13 31.60 -11.62 -17.95
N ILE A 14 31.26 -10.39 -18.33
CA ILE A 14 30.66 -9.42 -17.42
C ILE A 14 29.23 -9.91 -17.16
N GLY A 15 29.04 -10.58 -16.02
CA GLY A 15 27.72 -10.91 -15.52
C GLY A 15 26.96 -9.60 -15.27
N VAL A 16 26.00 -9.28 -16.13
CA VAL A 16 25.02 -8.23 -15.85
C VAL A 16 24.23 -8.72 -14.64
N ALA A 17 24.51 -8.18 -13.46
CA ALA A 17 23.66 -8.38 -12.30
C ALA A 17 22.27 -7.85 -12.70
N ASP A 18 21.31 -8.76 -12.84
CA ASP A 18 19.91 -8.42 -13.07
C ASP A 18 19.44 -7.60 -11.86
N ALA A 19 19.50 -6.27 -12.01
CA ALA A 19 19.00 -5.37 -10.99
C ALA A 19 17.51 -5.67 -10.83
N GLN A 20 17.14 -6.35 -9.75
CA GLN A 20 15.78 -6.76 -9.45
C GLN A 20 14.88 -5.53 -9.53
N GLU A 21 14.11 -5.44 -10.62
CA GLU A 21 13.20 -4.33 -10.86
C GLU A 21 12.10 -4.36 -9.78
N ARG A 22 12.13 -3.36 -8.91
CA ARG A 22 11.14 -3.18 -7.85
C ARG A 22 10.13 -2.13 -8.28
N ALA A 23 8.87 -2.37 -8.00
CA ALA A 23 7.79 -1.43 -8.27
C ALA A 23 7.21 -0.88 -6.97
N ARG A 24 6.52 0.26 -7.08
CA ARG A 24 5.85 0.94 -5.96
C ARG A 24 4.37 0.99 -6.17
N ALA A 25 3.62 0.89 -5.05
CA ALA A 25 2.19 1.14 -4.98
C ALA A 25 1.90 1.96 -3.72
N THR A 26 0.93 2.88 -3.75
CA THR A 26 0.63 3.74 -2.61
C THR A 26 -0.88 3.76 -2.36
N PHE A 27 -1.27 3.43 -1.12
CA PHE A 27 -2.65 3.23 -0.72
C PHE A 27 -3.00 4.01 0.55
N ALA A 28 -4.13 4.73 0.52
CA ALA A 28 -4.77 5.33 1.68
C ALA A 28 -5.98 4.49 2.08
N GLY A 29 -6.04 4.02 3.31
CA GLY A 29 -7.12 3.15 3.81
C GLY A 29 -7.48 3.42 5.27
N GLY A 30 -7.48 4.69 5.68
CA GLY A 30 -7.60 5.11 7.08
C GLY A 30 -6.26 5.02 7.79
N CYS A 31 -6.29 4.73 9.09
CA CYS A 31 -5.07 4.63 9.89
C CYS A 31 -4.04 3.67 9.27
N PHE A 32 -2.86 4.19 8.96
CA PHE A 32 -1.77 3.42 8.33
C PHE A 32 -1.27 2.25 9.20
N TRP A 33 -1.39 2.32 10.55
CA TRP A 33 -1.07 1.17 11.41
C TRP A 33 -1.86 -0.09 11.05
N CYS A 34 -3.10 0.09 10.55
CA CYS A 34 -3.97 -1.01 10.14
C CYS A 34 -3.75 -1.44 8.69
N MET A 35 -3.13 -0.56 7.87
CA MET A 35 -2.88 -0.85 6.46
C MET A 35 -1.52 -1.52 6.20
N GLU A 36 -0.51 -1.36 7.06
CA GLU A 36 0.77 -2.05 6.91
C GLU A 36 0.64 -3.60 6.98
N PRO A 37 0.03 -4.18 8.04
CA PRO A 37 0.06 -5.62 8.26
C PRO A 37 -0.48 -6.48 7.10
N PRO A 38 -1.55 -6.09 6.38
CA PRO A 38 -2.04 -6.84 5.23
C PRO A 38 -1.06 -6.93 4.07
N PHE A 39 -0.28 -5.86 3.84
CA PHE A 39 0.73 -5.85 2.78
C PHE A 39 2.01 -6.55 3.21
N ASP A 40 2.48 -6.33 4.43
CA ASP A 40 3.70 -6.97 4.97
C ASP A 40 3.67 -8.50 4.93
N LYS A 41 2.47 -9.08 5.02
CA LYS A 41 2.28 -10.54 5.01
C LYS A 41 2.21 -11.13 3.61
N LEU A 42 2.19 -10.30 2.58
CA LEU A 42 2.06 -10.76 1.20
C LEU A 42 3.43 -11.09 0.63
N ASP A 43 3.60 -12.35 0.20
CA ASP A 43 4.86 -12.75 -0.45
C ASP A 43 5.09 -11.91 -1.72
N GLY A 44 6.33 -11.43 -1.89
CA GLY A 44 6.70 -10.50 -2.95
C GLY A 44 6.69 -9.03 -2.55
N VAL A 45 6.08 -8.66 -1.41
CA VAL A 45 6.27 -7.34 -0.82
C VAL A 45 7.65 -7.30 -0.17
N VAL A 46 8.43 -6.28 -0.52
CA VAL A 46 9.80 -6.07 -0.03
C VAL A 46 9.81 -5.22 1.23
N SER A 47 9.00 -4.17 1.25
CA SER A 47 8.81 -3.30 2.42
C SER A 47 7.52 -2.50 2.30
N THR A 48 6.99 -2.09 3.43
CA THR A 48 5.97 -1.06 3.55
C THR A 48 6.56 0.15 4.28
N THR A 49 6.04 1.33 3.99
CA THR A 49 6.40 2.56 4.69
C THR A 49 5.13 3.37 4.91
N SER A 50 4.80 3.61 6.17
CA SER A 50 3.73 4.53 6.55
C SER A 50 4.14 5.98 6.26
N GLY A 51 3.22 6.80 5.75
CA GLY A 51 3.54 8.18 5.39
C GLY A 51 2.32 9.00 5.00
N TYR A 52 2.59 10.13 4.36
CA TYR A 52 1.62 11.14 3.99
C TYR A 52 1.77 11.52 2.52
N THR A 53 0.65 11.67 1.79
CA THR A 53 0.65 12.18 0.41
C THR A 53 -0.70 12.77 0.03
N GLY A 54 -0.77 13.41 -1.14
CA GLY A 54 -2.01 13.97 -1.70
C GLY A 54 -2.38 15.35 -1.16
N GLY A 55 -1.61 15.89 -0.21
CA GLY A 55 -1.81 17.23 0.37
C GLY A 55 -0.85 18.28 -0.22
N ARG A 56 -0.87 19.47 0.38
CA ARG A 56 -0.09 20.63 -0.08
C ARG A 56 1.05 21.03 0.85
N THR A 57 0.99 20.65 2.12
CA THR A 57 2.00 21.00 3.12
C THR A 57 3.28 20.21 2.83
N ALA A 58 4.39 20.92 2.70
CA ALA A 58 5.70 20.29 2.59
C ALA A 58 6.17 19.84 3.96
N ASP A 59 6.83 18.67 4.02
CA ASP A 59 7.40 18.09 5.23
C ASP A 59 6.40 18.12 6.42
N PRO A 60 5.20 17.49 6.26
CA PRO A 60 4.16 17.55 7.27
C PRO A 60 4.53 16.67 8.47
N THR A 61 4.17 17.13 9.68
CA THR A 61 4.25 16.29 10.88
C THR A 61 2.94 15.55 11.12
N TYR A 62 2.99 14.49 11.93
CA TYR A 62 1.80 13.73 12.32
C TYR A 62 0.71 14.62 12.93
N GLU A 63 1.08 15.56 13.82
CA GLU A 63 0.13 16.46 14.46
C GLU A 63 -0.58 17.36 13.45
N GLN A 64 0.13 17.80 12.41
CA GLN A 64 -0.45 18.63 11.35
C GLN A 64 -1.41 17.82 10.48
N VAL A 65 -1.04 16.58 10.12
CA VAL A 65 -1.89 15.68 9.30
C VAL A 65 -3.10 15.25 10.10
N SER A 66 -2.93 14.77 11.33
CA SER A 66 -4.02 14.32 12.21
C SER A 66 -5.03 15.43 12.54
N ALA A 67 -4.57 16.69 12.55
CA ALA A 67 -5.44 17.86 12.68
C ALA A 67 -6.27 18.16 11.40
N GLY A 68 -6.05 17.43 10.29
CA GLY A 68 -6.83 17.57 9.05
C GLY A 68 -6.55 18.85 8.24
N ARG A 69 -5.43 19.55 8.48
CA ARG A 69 -5.17 20.88 7.88
C ARG A 69 -4.22 20.84 6.69
N THR A 70 -3.56 19.73 6.43
CA THR A 70 -2.52 19.61 5.40
C THR A 70 -3.05 19.19 4.03
N GLY A 71 -4.25 18.60 3.99
CA GLY A 71 -4.83 17.94 2.82
C GLY A 71 -4.22 16.57 2.50
N HIS A 72 -3.17 16.16 3.24
CA HIS A 72 -2.59 14.82 3.10
C HIS A 72 -3.55 13.74 3.61
N ALA A 73 -3.44 12.56 3.01
CA ALA A 73 -3.97 11.32 3.58
C ALA A 73 -2.84 10.57 4.29
N GLU A 74 -3.20 9.81 5.34
CA GLU A 74 -2.37 8.72 5.83
C GLU A 74 -2.33 7.61 4.78
N VAL A 75 -1.14 7.18 4.41
CA VAL A 75 -0.92 6.19 3.35
C VAL A 75 0.13 5.17 3.75
N VAL A 76 0.11 4.03 3.05
CA VAL A 76 1.20 3.06 3.03
C VAL A 76 1.77 3.00 1.62
N GLU A 77 3.06 3.29 1.48
CA GLU A 77 3.83 2.99 0.27
C GLU A 77 4.35 1.56 0.36
N VAL A 78 4.06 0.75 -0.66
CA VAL A 78 4.43 -0.65 -0.77
C VAL A 78 5.50 -0.79 -1.85
N LEU A 79 6.70 -1.22 -1.50
CA LEU A 79 7.74 -1.63 -2.43
C LEU A 79 7.62 -3.13 -2.67
N TYR A 80 7.50 -3.57 -3.91
CA TYR A 80 7.25 -4.98 -4.22
C TYR A 80 8.03 -5.48 -5.43
N ASP A 81 8.23 -6.79 -5.52
CA ASP A 81 8.78 -7.49 -6.69
C ASP A 81 7.61 -7.89 -7.62
N PRO A 82 7.45 -7.25 -8.79
CA PRO A 82 6.32 -7.50 -9.69
C PRO A 82 6.33 -8.91 -10.31
N ARG A 83 7.44 -9.65 -10.20
CA ARG A 83 7.53 -11.06 -10.62
C ARG A 83 6.93 -12.02 -9.59
N LYS A 84 6.79 -11.59 -8.33
CA LYS A 84 6.24 -12.39 -7.22
C LYS A 84 4.80 -12.00 -6.90
N VAL A 85 4.52 -10.70 -6.88
CA VAL A 85 3.19 -10.17 -6.61
C VAL A 85 2.83 -9.09 -7.61
N THR A 86 1.65 -9.19 -8.21
CA THR A 86 1.15 -8.22 -9.18
C THR A 86 0.48 -7.02 -8.50
N TYR A 87 0.43 -5.89 -9.20
CA TYR A 87 -0.33 -4.73 -8.72
C TYR A 87 -1.81 -5.04 -8.48
N SER A 88 -2.41 -5.90 -9.31
CA SER A 88 -3.80 -6.36 -9.12
C SER A 88 -4.00 -7.12 -7.82
N GLN A 89 -3.03 -7.94 -7.40
CA GLN A 89 -3.09 -8.62 -6.10
C GLN A 89 -2.95 -7.63 -4.93
N LEU A 90 -2.13 -6.57 -5.08
CA LEU A 90 -2.08 -5.49 -4.08
C LEU A 90 -3.41 -4.74 -4.01
N LEU A 91 -4.07 -4.48 -5.13
CA LEU A 91 -5.41 -3.90 -5.17
C LEU A 91 -6.44 -4.80 -4.46
N ASP A 92 -6.38 -6.11 -4.64
CA ASP A 92 -7.26 -7.05 -3.94
C ASP A 92 -7.06 -6.99 -2.42
N VAL A 93 -5.80 -6.93 -1.95
CA VAL A 93 -5.49 -6.73 -0.53
C VAL A 93 -6.03 -5.39 -0.05
N PHE A 94 -5.79 -4.30 -0.79
CA PHE A 94 -6.30 -2.98 -0.47
C PHE A 94 -7.81 -2.97 -0.27
N TRP A 95 -8.58 -3.41 -1.29
CA TRP A 95 -10.03 -3.41 -1.24
C TRP A 95 -10.59 -4.19 -0.05
N ARG A 96 -9.99 -5.35 0.26
CA ARG A 96 -10.43 -6.22 1.37
C ARG A 96 -10.16 -5.63 2.75
N ASN A 97 -9.36 -4.59 2.84
CA ASN A 97 -8.95 -3.97 4.10
C ASN A 97 -9.54 -2.56 4.31
N ILE A 98 -10.46 -2.11 3.45
CA ILE A 98 -11.12 -0.80 3.58
C ILE A 98 -12.65 -0.89 3.52
N ASP A 99 -13.31 0.17 4.00
CA ASP A 99 -14.70 0.48 3.65
C ASP A 99 -14.72 1.41 2.42
N PRO A 100 -15.05 0.89 1.23
CA PRO A 100 -15.04 1.69 0.00
C PRO A 100 -16.28 2.59 -0.15
N LEU A 101 -17.20 2.56 0.81
CA LEU A 101 -18.51 3.22 0.74
C LEU A 101 -18.60 4.48 1.60
N THR A 102 -17.57 4.74 2.44
CA THR A 102 -17.56 5.87 3.37
C THR A 102 -16.52 6.90 2.96
N ALA A 103 -16.96 8.13 2.65
CA ALA A 103 -16.10 9.24 2.29
C ALA A 103 -15.48 9.89 3.52
N ASN A 104 -14.22 10.34 3.41
CA ASN A 104 -13.50 11.09 4.45
C ASN A 104 -13.51 10.43 5.84
N ALA A 105 -13.58 9.10 5.88
CA ALA A 105 -13.51 8.34 7.11
C ALA A 105 -13.19 6.88 6.82
N GLN A 106 -12.58 6.20 7.77
CA GLN A 106 -12.45 4.74 7.78
C GLN A 106 -12.66 4.24 9.20
N PHE A 107 -13.75 3.46 9.39
CA PHE A 107 -14.13 2.87 10.67
C PHE A 107 -14.37 3.97 11.75
N CYS A 108 -13.53 4.03 12.79
CA CYS A 108 -13.63 5.04 13.84
C CYS A 108 -12.89 6.34 13.51
N ASP A 109 -12.04 6.36 12.49
CA ASP A 109 -11.24 7.52 12.14
C ASP A 109 -12.01 8.41 11.17
N VAL A 110 -12.25 9.66 11.56
CA VAL A 110 -13.03 10.64 10.81
C VAL A 110 -12.16 11.82 10.40
N GLY A 111 -12.21 12.19 9.14
CA GLY A 111 -11.48 13.29 8.54
C GLY A 111 -10.90 12.94 7.18
N SER A 112 -10.61 13.95 6.35
CA SER A 112 -10.06 13.76 5.01
C SER A 112 -8.69 13.06 5.00
N GLN A 113 -7.94 13.14 6.10
CA GLN A 113 -6.68 12.43 6.29
C GLN A 113 -6.86 10.90 6.36
N TYR A 114 -8.06 10.42 6.64
CA TYR A 114 -8.42 9.00 6.69
C TYR A 114 -9.25 8.52 5.49
N ARG A 115 -9.35 9.34 4.42
CA ARG A 115 -10.06 8.95 3.20
C ARG A 115 -9.43 7.71 2.55
N ALA A 116 -10.26 6.91 1.88
CA ALA A 116 -9.76 5.82 1.03
C ALA A 116 -9.34 6.36 -0.33
N ALA A 117 -8.10 6.09 -0.75
CA ALA A 117 -7.59 6.49 -2.06
C ALA A 117 -6.49 5.55 -2.57
N ILE A 118 -6.38 5.43 -3.88
CA ILE A 118 -5.32 4.75 -4.61
C ILE A 118 -4.50 5.83 -5.32
N PHE A 119 -3.22 5.97 -4.95
CA PHE A 119 -2.30 6.91 -5.57
C PHE A 119 -1.50 6.18 -6.65
N VAL A 120 -1.81 6.43 -7.92
CA VAL A 120 -1.24 5.71 -9.06
C VAL A 120 0.02 6.39 -9.57
N HIS A 121 1.06 5.60 -9.84
CA HIS A 121 2.39 6.07 -10.26
C HIS A 121 2.56 6.09 -11.78
N ASP A 122 1.71 5.35 -12.52
CA ASP A 122 1.72 5.26 -13.97
C ASP A 122 0.32 4.93 -14.53
N GLU A 123 0.18 4.96 -15.86
CA GLU A 123 -1.09 4.71 -16.56
C GLU A 123 -1.54 3.24 -16.45
N THR A 124 -0.62 2.28 -16.30
CA THR A 124 -0.97 0.87 -16.08
C THR A 124 -1.63 0.70 -14.73
N GLN A 125 -1.06 1.30 -13.67
CA GLN A 125 -1.68 1.33 -12.34
C GLN A 125 -3.03 2.03 -12.37
N ARG A 126 -3.16 3.17 -13.08
CA ARG A 126 -4.42 3.89 -13.22
C ARG A 126 -5.51 3.01 -13.82
N ARG A 127 -5.23 2.40 -14.96
CA ARG A 127 -6.18 1.51 -15.63
C ARG A 127 -6.61 0.36 -14.72
N LEU A 128 -5.66 -0.33 -14.09
CA LEU A 128 -5.96 -1.45 -13.19
C LEU A 128 -6.75 -1.01 -11.94
N ALA A 129 -6.43 0.15 -11.38
CA ALA A 129 -7.14 0.72 -10.23
C ALA A 129 -8.61 1.05 -10.60
N GLU A 130 -8.86 1.70 -11.73
CA GLU A 130 -10.22 2.04 -12.19
C GLU A 130 -11.03 0.79 -12.55
N GLU A 131 -10.41 -0.19 -13.21
CA GLU A 131 -11.03 -1.49 -13.49
C GLU A 131 -11.44 -2.20 -12.20
N SER A 132 -10.54 -2.23 -11.21
CA SER A 132 -10.81 -2.86 -9.91
C SER A 132 -11.91 -2.12 -9.13
N LYS A 133 -11.90 -0.77 -9.13
CA LYS A 133 -12.95 0.07 -8.52
C LYS A 133 -14.31 -0.24 -9.14
N THR A 134 -14.36 -0.35 -10.47
CA THR A 134 -15.60 -0.71 -11.19
C THR A 134 -16.09 -2.10 -10.81
N ALA A 135 -15.18 -3.08 -10.69
CA ALA A 135 -15.51 -4.44 -10.26
C ALA A 135 -16.05 -4.46 -8.82
N VAL A 136 -15.46 -3.69 -7.91
CA VAL A 136 -15.93 -3.55 -6.53
C VAL A 136 -17.33 -2.91 -6.47
N ALA A 137 -17.56 -1.84 -7.23
CA ALA A 137 -18.87 -1.19 -7.30
C ALA A 137 -19.97 -2.15 -7.78
N ARG A 138 -19.66 -2.96 -8.81
CA ARG A 138 -20.58 -4.01 -9.31
C ARG A 138 -20.84 -5.08 -8.24
N ARG A 139 -19.79 -5.57 -7.57
CA ARG A 139 -19.94 -6.58 -6.52
C ARG A 139 -20.80 -6.11 -5.36
N LEU A 140 -20.61 -4.87 -4.92
CA LEU A 140 -21.32 -4.30 -3.78
C LEU A 140 -22.71 -3.73 -4.18
N GLN A 141 -22.98 -3.61 -5.48
CA GLN A 141 -24.19 -2.95 -6.03
C GLN A 141 -24.40 -1.55 -5.45
N ARG A 142 -23.30 -0.84 -5.19
CA ARG A 142 -23.27 0.50 -4.59
C ARG A 142 -22.14 1.33 -5.19
N PRO A 143 -22.29 2.66 -5.26
CA PRO A 143 -21.20 3.53 -5.68
C PRO A 143 -20.03 3.45 -4.69
N VAL A 144 -18.81 3.35 -5.24
CA VAL A 144 -17.56 3.35 -4.51
C VAL A 144 -17.00 4.77 -4.46
N VAL A 145 -16.76 5.29 -3.26
CA VAL A 145 -16.26 6.66 -3.04
C VAL A 145 -14.73 6.75 -2.98
N THR A 146 -14.03 5.60 -2.97
CA THR A 146 -12.56 5.56 -3.00
C THR A 146 -12.02 6.32 -4.21
N GLU A 147 -11.06 7.21 -3.98
CA GLU A 147 -10.44 8.03 -5.03
C GLU A 147 -9.37 7.23 -5.78
N VAL A 148 -9.21 7.50 -7.10
CA VAL A 148 -8.05 7.07 -7.89
C VAL A 148 -7.39 8.33 -8.42
N VAL A 149 -6.23 8.67 -7.87
CA VAL A 149 -5.55 9.95 -8.13
C VAL A 149 -4.08 9.72 -8.46
N THR A 150 -3.48 10.64 -9.22
CA THR A 150 -2.04 10.58 -9.52
C THR A 150 -1.23 10.74 -8.23
N ALA A 151 -0.21 9.89 -8.06
CA ALA A 151 0.70 10.00 -6.95
C ALA A 151 1.42 11.37 -6.95
N SER A 152 1.52 11.96 -5.78
CA SER A 152 2.29 13.17 -5.53
C SER A 152 3.47 12.84 -4.61
N LYS A 153 4.19 13.85 -4.13
CA LYS A 153 5.32 13.63 -3.24
C LYS A 153 4.87 12.85 -1.99
N PHE A 154 5.55 11.75 -1.74
CA PHE A 154 5.40 10.95 -0.53
C PHE A 154 6.32 11.50 0.56
N TRP A 155 5.79 11.60 1.78
CA TRP A 155 6.49 12.02 2.98
C TRP A 155 6.42 10.87 3.99
N PRO A 156 7.56 10.23 4.34
CA PRO A 156 7.56 9.18 5.35
C PRO A 156 7.03 9.73 6.68
N ALA A 157 6.21 8.94 7.36
CA ALA A 157 5.82 9.24 8.73
C ALA A 157 6.99 8.94 9.68
N GLU A 158 6.91 9.48 10.87
CA GLU A 158 7.91 9.38 11.93
C GLU A 158 8.20 7.91 12.28
N ASP A 159 9.42 7.61 12.71
CA ASP A 159 9.90 6.25 12.96
C ASP A 159 9.04 5.44 13.94
N TYR A 160 8.39 6.11 14.89
CA TYR A 160 7.53 5.43 15.85
C TYR A 160 6.22 4.93 15.24
N HIS A 161 5.85 5.40 14.04
CA HIS A 161 4.70 4.90 13.28
C HIS A 161 5.01 3.70 12.41
N GLN A 162 6.28 3.53 12.00
CA GLN A 162 6.68 2.41 11.15
C GLN A 162 6.61 1.09 11.94
N ASP A 163 6.03 0.05 11.34
CA ASP A 163 5.86 -1.26 11.97
C ASP A 163 5.12 -1.20 13.33
N TYR A 164 4.19 -0.25 13.48
CA TYR A 164 3.54 0.00 14.76
C TYR A 164 2.92 -1.26 15.37
N TYR A 165 2.29 -2.11 14.55
CA TYR A 165 1.67 -3.35 14.99
C TYR A 165 2.67 -4.37 15.54
N LYS A 166 3.95 -4.33 15.10
CA LYS A 166 5.05 -5.17 15.60
C LYS A 166 5.63 -4.58 16.89
N LYS A 167 5.84 -3.26 16.92
CA LYS A 167 6.42 -2.53 18.05
C LYS A 167 5.48 -2.40 19.26
N ASN A 168 4.16 -2.28 18.99
CA ASN A 168 3.13 -2.01 20.00
C ASN A 168 1.91 -2.95 19.88
N PRO A 169 2.08 -4.28 19.89
CA PRO A 169 1.02 -5.23 19.52
C PRO A 169 -0.24 -5.14 20.40
N ILE A 170 -0.09 -4.90 21.69
CA ILE A 170 -1.23 -4.79 22.61
C ILE A 170 -2.06 -3.55 22.28
N ARG A 171 -1.42 -2.38 22.15
CA ARG A 171 -2.11 -1.12 21.85
C ARG A 171 -2.75 -1.15 20.47
N TYR A 172 -2.04 -1.72 19.48
CA TYR A 172 -2.57 -1.92 18.13
C TYR A 172 -3.83 -2.78 18.12
N ASN A 173 -3.81 -3.92 18.81
CA ASN A 173 -4.97 -4.83 18.85
C ASN A 173 -6.17 -4.20 19.56
N LEU A 174 -5.95 -3.47 20.66
CA LEU A 174 -7.01 -2.74 21.36
C LEU A 174 -7.62 -1.65 20.48
N TYR A 175 -6.79 -0.87 19.80
CA TYR A 175 -7.23 0.16 18.86
C TYR A 175 -8.04 -0.47 17.70
N ARG A 176 -7.50 -1.48 17.00
CA ARG A 176 -8.16 -2.13 15.87
C ARG A 176 -9.51 -2.73 16.25
N ALA A 177 -9.58 -3.40 17.41
CA ALA A 177 -10.83 -3.99 17.93
C ALA A 177 -11.83 -2.89 18.34
N GLY A 178 -11.38 -1.86 19.07
CA GLY A 178 -12.21 -0.73 19.51
C GLY A 178 -12.81 0.08 18.34
N CYS A 179 -12.09 0.19 17.22
CA CYS A 179 -12.59 0.83 16.00
C CYS A 179 -13.63 0.00 15.25
N GLY A 180 -13.89 -1.24 15.61
CA GLY A 180 -14.85 -2.10 14.92
C GLY A 180 -14.44 -2.44 13.48
N ARG A 181 -13.15 -2.31 13.13
CA ARG A 181 -12.66 -2.49 11.76
C ARG A 181 -13.00 -3.87 11.21
N ASP A 182 -12.70 -4.93 11.95
CA ASP A 182 -12.91 -6.30 11.49
C ASP A 182 -14.39 -6.63 11.29
N GLN A 183 -15.26 -6.15 12.18
CA GLN A 183 -16.72 -6.30 12.07
C GLN A 183 -17.27 -5.61 10.82
N ARG A 184 -16.81 -4.38 10.56
CA ARG A 184 -17.25 -3.64 9.37
C ARG A 184 -16.75 -4.29 8.08
N LEU A 185 -15.48 -4.76 8.04
CA LEU A 185 -14.93 -5.49 6.90
C LEU A 185 -15.72 -6.79 6.63
N GLU A 186 -16.08 -7.52 7.68
CA GLU A 186 -16.90 -8.73 7.54
C GLU A 186 -18.31 -8.41 7.00
N ALA A 187 -18.91 -7.32 7.45
CA ALA A 187 -20.22 -6.87 6.95
C ALA A 187 -20.19 -6.48 5.46
N ILE A 188 -19.09 -5.92 4.96
CA ILE A 188 -18.95 -5.50 3.56
C ILE A 188 -18.51 -6.68 2.68
N TRP A 189 -17.52 -7.43 3.10
CA TRP A 189 -16.83 -8.41 2.26
C TRP A 189 -17.23 -9.86 2.53
N GLY A 190 -17.93 -10.13 3.64
CA GLY A 190 -18.27 -11.46 4.12
C GLY A 190 -17.15 -12.13 4.93
N PRO A 191 -17.42 -13.32 5.51
CA PRO A 191 -16.50 -14.02 6.43
C PRO A 191 -15.10 -14.34 5.85
N ALA A 192 -15.00 -14.51 4.53
CA ALA A 192 -13.74 -14.83 3.84
C ALA A 192 -12.71 -13.68 3.86
N SER A 193 -13.04 -12.50 4.39
CA SER A 193 -12.09 -11.38 4.54
C SER A 193 -11.02 -11.65 5.59
N LYS A 194 -11.29 -12.54 6.57
CA LYS A 194 -10.34 -12.89 7.63
C LYS A 194 -9.26 -13.86 7.16
N ASP A 195 -9.55 -14.74 6.22
CA ASP A 195 -8.67 -15.85 5.84
C ASP A 195 -7.61 -15.48 4.78
N ARG A 196 -7.78 -14.39 4.05
CA ARG A 196 -6.88 -14.02 2.94
C ARG A 196 -5.71 -13.11 3.32
N ALA A 197 -5.69 -12.62 4.55
CA ALA A 197 -4.57 -11.81 5.07
C ALA A 197 -3.44 -12.67 5.67
N GLY A 198 -3.57 -13.99 5.67
CA GLY A 198 -2.63 -14.86 6.36
C GLY A 198 -2.43 -16.27 5.82
N ALA A 199 -3.00 -16.60 4.66
CA ALA A 199 -2.85 -17.94 4.10
C ALA A 199 -2.20 -17.90 2.72
N ARG A 200 -0.89 -18.06 2.66
CA ARG A 200 -0.06 -18.99 1.87
C ARG A 200 1.38 -18.56 1.90
#